data_03f3d2a640d29b9cea8791d7cb85e1fb
#
_entry.id   03f3d2a640d29b9cea8791d7cb85e1fb
#
_cell.length_a   1.000
_cell.length_b   1.000
_cell.length_c   1.000
_cell.angle_alpha   90.00
_cell.angle_beta   90.00
_cell.angle_gamma   90.00
#
_symmetry.space_group_name_H-M   'P 1'
#
loop_
_entity.id
_entity.type
_entity.pdbx_description
1 polymer ?
#
loop_
_entity_poly.entity_id
_entity_poly.type
_entity_poly.pdbx_seq_one_letter_code
_entity_poly.pdbx_strand_id
1 'polypeptide(L)'
;MRDLFVFARKYVKENHVNKSFLSFSSRLYRDLTLQLIIFAQKSLNMEDKKETFIRLLRSTGREGIEEVINYLEKSGFFLAPASTKHHLSYEGGLLEHSLNVYDMALALRGPIVKMKPEVTDKLSDESIIIAALLHDTSKANIYKKAQKWKKDEQNRWVSYDSYETDYHRMPVGHGEKSVIMLLSLGLKMTVDEIVAIRWHMGAWDLAFQSFEAKSNISEAGNRYPLLSLIQAADNLATHIMEQGQEPKPGQGQDPKKEPESKQP
;
A
#
# COMPACT_ATOMS: atom_id res chain seq x y z
N MET A 1 28.98 0.40 23.35
CA MET A 1 28.50 1.80 23.39
C MET A 1 29.18 2.66 24.47
N ARG A 2 29.32 2.21 25.74
CA ARG A 2 30.01 2.97 26.78
C ARG A 2 31.48 3.31 26.41
N ASP A 3 32.21 2.37 25.84
CA ASP A 3 33.64 2.54 25.51
C ASP A 3 33.88 3.50 24.34
N LEU A 4 32.97 3.59 23.39
CA LEU A 4 33.04 4.56 22.30
C LEU A 4 32.85 6.02 22.80
N PHE A 5 32.00 6.20 23.82
CA PHE A 5 31.75 7.51 24.43
C PHE A 5 32.97 7.96 25.28
N VAL A 6 33.65 7.04 25.92
CA VAL A 6 34.87 7.31 26.69
C VAL A 6 36.00 7.71 25.71
N PHE A 7 36.17 6.99 24.63
CA PHE A 7 37.19 7.29 23.60
C PHE A 7 36.94 8.64 22.94
N ALA A 8 35.69 8.92 22.52
CA ALA A 8 35.34 10.21 21.90
C ALA A 8 35.58 11.41 22.84
N ARG A 9 35.25 11.27 24.16
CA ARG A 9 35.52 12.32 25.14
C ARG A 9 37.03 12.55 25.36
N LYS A 10 37.86 11.51 25.32
CA LYS A 10 39.32 11.61 25.46
C LYS A 10 39.94 12.30 24.24
N TYR A 11 39.54 11.88 23.02
CA TYR A 11 40.01 12.46 21.77
C TYR A 11 39.69 13.96 21.65
N VAL A 12 38.49 14.36 22.08
CA VAL A 12 38.05 15.78 22.05
C VAL A 12 38.83 16.62 23.03
N LYS A 13 39.19 16.08 24.20
CA LYS A 13 39.95 16.79 25.22
C LYS A 13 41.41 17.01 24.82
N GLU A 14 41.97 16.08 24.05
CA GLU A 14 43.36 16.11 23.59
C GLU A 14 43.60 16.98 22.33
N ASN A 15 42.53 17.23 21.52
CA ASN A 15 42.69 17.91 20.22
C ASN A 15 42.04 19.30 20.13
N HIS A 16 41.73 19.97 21.24
CA HIS A 16 41.17 21.34 21.30
C HIS A 16 39.96 21.57 20.34
N VAL A 17 39.07 20.57 20.15
CA VAL A 17 37.92 20.67 19.25
C VAL A 17 36.91 21.68 19.79
N ASN A 18 36.48 22.62 18.94
CA ASN A 18 35.56 23.70 19.30
C ASN A 18 34.22 23.17 19.82
N LYS A 19 33.71 23.71 20.94
CA LYS A 19 32.44 23.30 21.57
C LYS A 19 31.24 23.41 20.63
N SER A 20 31.25 24.33 19.69
CA SER A 20 30.17 24.44 18.67
C SER A 20 30.17 23.30 17.67
N PHE A 21 31.35 22.81 17.29
CA PHE A 21 31.49 21.61 16.43
C PHE A 21 31.00 20.34 17.14
N LEU A 22 31.24 20.23 18.43
CA LEU A 22 30.78 19.11 19.25
C LEU A 22 29.25 19.08 19.45
N SER A 23 28.64 20.26 19.62
CA SER A 23 27.17 20.35 19.72
C SER A 23 26.49 20.03 18.39
N PHE A 24 27.07 20.46 17.28
CA PHE A 24 26.59 20.14 15.94
C PHE A 24 26.76 18.65 15.62
N SER A 25 27.93 18.07 15.89
CA SER A 25 28.21 16.65 15.68
C SER A 25 27.31 15.75 16.55
N SER A 26 27.07 16.12 17.81
CA SER A 26 26.20 15.35 18.70
C SER A 26 24.71 15.42 18.32
N ARG A 27 24.28 16.50 17.70
CA ARG A 27 22.92 16.67 17.16
C ARG A 27 22.76 15.82 15.90
N LEU A 28 23.69 15.90 14.96
CA LEU A 28 23.70 15.10 13.74
C LEU A 28 23.71 13.59 14.04
N TYR A 29 24.53 13.17 15.03
CA TYR A 29 24.59 11.78 15.46
C TYR A 29 23.29 11.29 16.11
N ARG A 30 22.61 12.14 16.89
CA ARG A 30 21.29 11.81 17.46
C ARG A 30 20.24 11.70 16.38
N ASP A 31 20.24 12.61 15.41
CA ASP A 31 19.25 12.60 14.32
C ASP A 31 19.44 11.38 13.43
N LEU A 32 20.69 11.02 13.08
CA LEU A 32 21.00 9.79 12.34
C LEU A 32 20.60 8.52 13.12
N THR A 33 20.90 8.48 14.42
CA THR A 33 20.52 7.32 15.26
C THR A 33 19.00 7.19 15.35
N LEU A 34 18.28 8.29 15.53
CA LEU A 34 16.82 8.30 15.56
C LEU A 34 16.23 7.85 14.23
N GLN A 35 16.77 8.34 13.09
CA GLN A 35 16.36 7.90 11.77
C GLN A 35 16.61 6.42 11.54
N LEU A 36 17.74 5.88 11.99
CA LEU A 36 18.04 4.45 11.90
C LEU A 36 17.10 3.60 12.78
N ILE A 37 16.74 4.07 13.97
CA ILE A 37 15.78 3.39 14.84
C ILE A 37 14.38 3.40 14.20
N ILE A 38 13.93 4.54 13.68
CA ILE A 38 12.63 4.66 12.99
C ILE A 38 12.60 3.76 11.76
N PHE A 39 13.68 3.73 10.98
CA PHE A 39 13.80 2.86 9.80
C PHE A 39 13.75 1.38 10.20
N ALA A 40 14.48 0.98 11.22
CA ALA A 40 14.49 -0.40 11.73
C ALA A 40 13.11 -0.81 12.27
N GLN A 41 12.43 0.05 13.03
CA GLN A 41 11.07 -0.20 13.51
C GLN A 41 10.05 -0.31 12.37
N LYS A 42 10.16 0.56 11.36
CA LYS A 42 9.29 0.49 10.17
C LYS A 42 9.52 -0.78 9.38
N SER A 43 10.78 -1.20 9.22
CA SER A 43 11.15 -2.44 8.53
C SER A 43 10.63 -3.68 9.27
N LEU A 44 10.76 -3.73 10.59
CA LEU A 44 10.21 -4.81 11.43
C LEU A 44 8.68 -4.88 11.33
N ASN A 45 8.00 -3.74 11.40
CA ASN A 45 6.54 -3.69 11.26
C ASN A 45 6.09 -4.14 9.86
N MET A 46 6.85 -3.84 8.81
CA MET A 46 6.52 -4.26 7.45
C MET A 46 6.70 -5.77 7.27
N GLU A 47 7.72 -6.38 7.86
CA GLU A 47 7.93 -7.83 7.82
C GLU A 47 6.82 -8.57 8.58
N ASP A 48 6.44 -8.13 9.78
CA ASP A 48 5.32 -8.68 10.54
C ASP A 48 3.99 -8.62 9.75
N LYS A 49 3.76 -7.51 9.04
CA LYS A 49 2.59 -7.35 8.16
C LYS A 49 2.63 -8.33 6.98
N LYS A 50 3.80 -8.48 6.35
CA LYS A 50 4.00 -9.44 5.26
C LYS A 50 3.77 -10.88 5.71
N GLU A 51 4.35 -11.27 6.85
CA GLU A 51 4.13 -12.59 7.43
C GLU A 51 2.64 -12.85 7.73
N THR A 52 1.95 -11.85 8.28
CA THR A 52 0.51 -11.93 8.55
C THR A 52 -0.28 -12.12 7.26
N PHE A 53 0.00 -11.33 6.22
CA PHE A 53 -0.63 -11.42 4.92
C PHE A 53 -0.44 -12.81 4.29
N ILE A 54 0.79 -13.33 4.27
CA ILE A 54 1.11 -14.66 3.72
C ILE A 54 0.42 -15.76 4.54
N ARG A 55 0.43 -15.67 5.87
CA ARG A 55 -0.22 -16.63 6.75
C ARG A 55 -1.74 -16.68 6.52
N LEU A 56 -2.39 -15.53 6.32
CA LEU A 56 -3.80 -15.44 5.98
C LEU A 56 -4.09 -16.11 4.63
N LEU A 57 -3.31 -15.83 3.60
CA LEU A 57 -3.47 -16.49 2.29
C LEU A 57 -3.34 -18.02 2.42
N ARG A 58 -2.29 -18.50 3.09
CA ARG A 58 -2.08 -19.95 3.32
C ARG A 58 -3.20 -20.61 4.12
N SER A 59 -3.81 -19.88 5.06
CA SER A 59 -4.92 -20.44 5.87
C SER A 59 -6.15 -20.77 5.05
N THR A 60 -6.30 -20.21 3.83
CA THR A 60 -7.41 -20.54 2.93
C THR A 60 -7.30 -21.95 2.35
N GLY A 61 -6.11 -22.58 2.36
CA GLY A 61 -5.87 -23.88 1.74
C GLY A 61 -6.19 -23.92 0.24
N ARG A 62 -6.28 -22.76 -0.43
CA ARG A 62 -6.75 -22.65 -1.79
C ARG A 62 -5.70 -23.17 -2.78
N GLU A 63 -6.13 -23.99 -3.76
CA GLU A 63 -5.30 -24.46 -4.85
C GLU A 63 -4.74 -23.25 -5.63
N GLY A 64 -3.43 -23.24 -5.90
CA GLY A 64 -2.73 -22.15 -6.59
C GLY A 64 -2.26 -21.01 -5.68
N ILE A 65 -2.47 -21.10 -4.35
CA ILE A 65 -2.12 -19.99 -3.44
C ILE A 65 -0.61 -19.78 -3.30
N GLU A 66 0.20 -20.84 -3.36
CA GLU A 66 1.66 -20.72 -3.27
C GLU A 66 2.25 -20.04 -4.51
N GLU A 67 1.69 -20.30 -5.69
CA GLU A 67 2.06 -19.63 -6.94
C GLU A 67 1.76 -18.14 -6.86
N VAL A 68 0.61 -17.77 -6.27
CA VAL A 68 0.26 -16.36 -6.01
C VAL A 68 1.25 -15.74 -5.04
N ILE A 69 1.54 -16.37 -3.91
CA ILE A 69 2.49 -15.86 -2.92
C ILE A 69 3.87 -15.64 -3.56
N ASN A 70 4.38 -16.64 -4.29
CA ASN A 70 5.65 -16.55 -5.01
C ASN A 70 5.68 -15.39 -6.02
N TYR A 71 4.55 -15.15 -6.70
CA TYR A 71 4.41 -14.01 -7.61
C TYR A 71 4.44 -12.68 -6.84
N LEU A 72 3.68 -12.54 -5.75
CA LEU A 72 3.64 -11.31 -4.95
C LEU A 72 5.00 -10.94 -4.39
N GLU A 73 5.79 -11.92 -3.95
CA GLU A 73 7.18 -11.70 -3.48
C GLU A 73 8.11 -11.19 -4.58
N LYS A 74 7.98 -11.72 -5.79
CA LYS A 74 8.84 -11.36 -6.93
C LYS A 74 8.41 -10.10 -7.66
N SER A 75 7.12 -9.76 -7.62
CA SER A 75 6.54 -8.64 -8.37
C SER A 75 6.74 -7.28 -7.71
N GLY A 76 7.22 -7.24 -6.46
CA GLY A 76 7.33 -6.01 -5.68
C GLY A 76 6.03 -5.58 -5.00
N PHE A 77 5.01 -6.45 -4.92
CA PHE A 77 3.72 -6.16 -4.27
C PHE A 77 3.90 -5.58 -2.87
N PHE A 78 4.74 -6.20 -2.05
CA PHE A 78 4.96 -5.81 -0.66
C PHE A 78 5.67 -4.45 -0.49
N LEU A 79 6.28 -3.93 -1.56
CA LEU A 79 6.95 -2.63 -1.58
C LEU A 79 6.15 -1.57 -2.36
N ALA A 80 5.11 -1.97 -3.07
CA ALA A 80 4.31 -1.07 -3.89
C ALA A 80 3.50 -0.08 -3.02
N PRO A 81 3.25 1.16 -3.49
CA PRO A 81 2.29 2.06 -2.88
C PRO A 81 0.85 1.62 -3.20
N ALA A 82 -0.12 1.99 -2.36
CA ALA A 82 -1.53 1.76 -2.65
C ALA A 82 -2.06 2.70 -3.75
N SER A 83 -1.51 3.92 -3.82
CA SER A 83 -1.85 4.93 -4.82
C SER A 83 -0.63 5.77 -5.20
N THR A 84 -0.74 6.57 -6.27
CA THR A 84 0.33 7.51 -6.66
C THR A 84 0.29 8.83 -5.91
N LYS A 85 -0.86 9.25 -5.37
CA LYS A 85 -1.05 10.61 -4.81
C LYS A 85 -2.04 10.67 -3.65
N HIS A 86 -2.84 9.63 -3.44
CA HIS A 86 -3.93 9.65 -2.47
C HIS A 86 -3.53 8.93 -1.18
N HIS A 87 -4.24 7.87 -0.85
CA HIS A 87 -3.98 7.10 0.36
C HIS A 87 -2.72 6.22 0.22
N LEU A 88 -1.97 6.06 1.30
CA LEU A 88 -0.80 5.17 1.42
C LEU A 88 0.17 5.22 0.22
N SER A 89 0.48 6.45 -0.23
CA SER A 89 1.37 6.71 -1.38
C SER A 89 2.85 6.59 -0.96
N TYR A 90 3.22 5.48 -0.32
CA TYR A 90 4.58 5.19 0.14
C TYR A 90 4.89 3.70 0.04
N GLU A 91 6.16 3.36 0.21
CA GLU A 91 6.65 1.98 0.13
C GLU A 91 6.01 1.09 1.19
N GLY A 92 5.38 -0.02 0.76
CA GLY A 92 4.59 -0.91 1.60
C GLY A 92 3.12 -0.50 1.77
N GLY A 93 2.69 0.61 1.15
CA GLY A 93 1.32 1.09 1.25
C GLY A 93 0.28 0.11 0.72
N LEU A 94 0.59 -0.63 -0.35
CA LEU A 94 -0.32 -1.63 -0.92
C LEU A 94 -0.56 -2.81 0.04
N LEU A 95 0.49 -3.30 0.70
CA LEU A 95 0.37 -4.32 1.75
C LEU A 95 -0.51 -3.84 2.90
N GLU A 96 -0.25 -2.62 3.38
CA GLU A 96 -1.02 -2.03 4.47
C GLU A 96 -2.49 -1.84 4.10
N HIS A 97 -2.77 -1.30 2.92
CA HIS A 97 -4.12 -1.16 2.37
C HIS A 97 -4.87 -2.49 2.34
N SER A 98 -4.26 -3.51 1.76
CA SER A 98 -4.90 -4.83 1.66
C SER A 98 -5.26 -5.42 3.03
N LEU A 99 -4.41 -5.26 4.05
CA LEU A 99 -4.70 -5.68 5.41
C LEU A 99 -5.81 -4.83 6.06
N ASN A 100 -5.81 -3.51 5.84
CA ASN A 100 -6.87 -2.61 6.32
C ASN A 100 -8.25 -2.98 5.72
N VAL A 101 -8.28 -3.31 4.42
CA VAL A 101 -9.51 -3.79 3.76
C VAL A 101 -9.98 -5.11 4.35
N TYR A 102 -9.07 -6.04 4.63
CA TYR A 102 -9.39 -7.29 5.30
C TYR A 102 -9.96 -7.08 6.71
N ASP A 103 -9.31 -6.27 7.53
CA ASP A 103 -9.75 -5.98 8.90
C ASP A 103 -11.13 -5.31 8.90
N MET A 104 -11.35 -4.38 7.98
CA MET A 104 -12.64 -3.70 7.82
C MET A 104 -13.73 -4.66 7.34
N ALA A 105 -13.41 -5.57 6.40
CA ALA A 105 -14.36 -6.59 5.94
C ALA A 105 -14.79 -7.52 7.07
N LEU A 106 -13.87 -7.95 7.92
CA LEU A 106 -14.19 -8.74 9.11
C LEU A 106 -15.07 -7.98 10.11
N ALA A 107 -14.75 -6.69 10.35
CA ALA A 107 -15.55 -5.86 11.25
C ALA A 107 -17.00 -5.68 10.76
N LEU A 108 -17.21 -5.56 9.46
CA LEU A 108 -18.52 -5.41 8.84
C LEU A 108 -19.30 -6.74 8.75
N ARG A 109 -18.61 -7.87 8.54
CA ARG A 109 -19.25 -9.19 8.36
C ARG A 109 -20.15 -9.58 9.52
N GLY A 110 -19.66 -9.43 10.74
CA GLY A 110 -20.40 -9.85 11.93
C GLY A 110 -21.80 -9.22 12.04
N PRO A 111 -21.94 -7.90 12.03
CA PRO A 111 -23.22 -7.22 11.98
C PRO A 111 -24.10 -7.62 10.79
N ILE A 112 -23.52 -7.77 9.58
CA ILE A 112 -24.27 -8.14 8.36
C ILE A 112 -24.89 -9.52 8.51
N VAL A 113 -24.11 -10.52 8.90
CA VAL A 113 -24.57 -11.91 9.08
C VAL A 113 -25.63 -11.99 10.20
N LYS A 114 -25.50 -11.18 11.26
CA LYS A 114 -26.50 -11.10 12.32
C LYS A 114 -27.85 -10.56 11.80
N MET A 115 -27.81 -9.56 10.90
CA MET A 115 -29.03 -8.99 10.32
C MET A 115 -29.61 -9.84 9.19
N LYS A 116 -28.76 -10.56 8.45
CA LYS A 116 -29.13 -11.36 7.29
C LYS A 116 -28.37 -12.70 7.28
N PRO A 117 -28.81 -13.68 8.09
CA PRO A 117 -28.10 -14.96 8.25
C PRO A 117 -27.92 -15.77 6.95
N GLU A 118 -28.83 -15.61 5.99
CA GLU A 118 -28.80 -16.30 4.71
C GLU A 118 -27.62 -15.96 3.80
N VAL A 119 -26.86 -14.91 4.11
CA VAL A 119 -25.64 -14.57 3.36
C VAL A 119 -24.38 -15.18 3.97
N THR A 120 -24.46 -15.89 5.07
CA THR A 120 -23.30 -16.42 5.82
C THR A 120 -22.37 -17.23 4.93
N ASP A 121 -22.91 -18.17 4.16
CA ASP A 121 -22.13 -19.07 3.28
C ASP A 121 -21.45 -18.31 2.13
N LYS A 122 -21.99 -17.14 1.75
CA LYS A 122 -21.43 -16.25 0.71
C LYS A 122 -20.36 -15.30 1.24
N LEU A 123 -20.23 -15.20 2.56
CA LEU A 123 -19.25 -14.37 3.26
C LEU A 123 -18.33 -15.26 4.11
N SER A 124 -17.79 -16.32 3.50
CA SER A 124 -16.85 -17.22 4.17
C SER A 124 -15.53 -16.49 4.48
N ASP A 125 -14.81 -16.96 5.51
CA ASP A 125 -13.53 -16.37 5.90
C ASP A 125 -12.52 -16.47 4.75
N GLU A 126 -12.47 -17.60 4.05
CA GLU A 126 -11.58 -17.83 2.93
C GLU A 126 -11.86 -16.85 1.78
N SER A 127 -13.13 -16.64 1.43
CA SER A 127 -13.51 -15.74 0.34
C SER A 127 -13.24 -14.27 0.69
N ILE A 128 -13.40 -13.89 1.95
CA ILE A 128 -13.05 -12.55 2.43
C ILE A 128 -11.54 -12.36 2.36
N ILE A 129 -10.73 -13.34 2.80
CA ILE A 129 -9.27 -13.29 2.71
C ILE A 129 -8.84 -13.12 1.26
N ILE A 130 -9.31 -13.98 0.35
CA ILE A 130 -8.94 -13.92 -1.07
C ILE A 130 -9.34 -12.56 -1.67
N ALA A 131 -10.58 -12.14 -1.49
CA ALA A 131 -11.07 -10.91 -2.10
C ALA A 131 -10.40 -9.66 -1.52
N ALA A 132 -10.29 -9.54 -0.19
CA ALA A 132 -9.72 -8.36 0.46
C ALA A 132 -8.21 -8.23 0.25
N LEU A 133 -7.46 -9.34 0.35
CA LEU A 133 -6.00 -9.27 0.22
C LEU A 133 -5.53 -9.16 -1.24
N LEU A 134 -6.31 -9.67 -2.19
CA LEU A 134 -5.88 -9.79 -3.59
C LEU A 134 -6.61 -8.88 -4.58
N HIS A 135 -7.58 -8.03 -4.14
CA HIS A 135 -8.34 -7.17 -5.06
C HIS A 135 -7.44 -6.27 -5.93
N ASP A 136 -6.36 -5.80 -5.36
CA ASP A 136 -5.42 -4.85 -5.97
C ASP A 136 -4.09 -5.48 -6.43
N THR A 137 -4.05 -6.79 -6.64
CA THR A 137 -2.85 -7.53 -7.08
C THR A 137 -2.18 -6.89 -8.30
N SER A 138 -2.95 -6.33 -9.20
CA SER A 138 -2.44 -5.70 -10.43
C SER A 138 -1.61 -4.45 -10.18
N LYS A 139 -1.70 -3.83 -9.01
CA LYS A 139 -0.91 -2.64 -8.63
C LYS A 139 0.56 -2.99 -8.33
N ALA A 140 0.89 -4.27 -8.13
CA ALA A 140 2.23 -4.73 -7.76
C ALA A 140 3.36 -4.24 -8.67
N ASN A 141 3.12 -4.10 -9.97
CA ASN A 141 4.15 -3.81 -10.97
C ASN A 141 3.79 -2.67 -11.94
N ILE A 142 2.79 -1.86 -11.60
CA ILE A 142 2.39 -0.72 -12.42
C ILE A 142 2.97 0.62 -11.95
N TYR A 143 3.55 0.68 -10.75
CA TYR A 143 4.10 1.91 -10.21
C TYR A 143 5.61 1.95 -10.36
N LYS A 144 6.13 3.06 -10.90
CA LYS A 144 7.55 3.40 -11.00
C LYS A 144 7.85 4.57 -10.09
N LYS A 145 8.95 4.51 -9.33
CA LYS A 145 9.44 5.65 -8.54
C LYS A 145 9.77 6.81 -9.48
N ALA A 146 9.28 8.00 -9.15
CA ALA A 146 9.50 9.23 -9.91
C ALA A 146 9.76 10.40 -8.96
N GLN A 147 10.56 11.36 -9.41
CA GLN A 147 10.76 12.63 -8.72
C GLN A 147 9.80 13.67 -9.28
N LYS A 148 9.02 14.30 -8.41
CA LYS A 148 8.12 15.40 -8.75
C LYS A 148 8.49 16.66 -8.01
N TRP A 149 8.05 17.79 -8.51
CA TRP A 149 8.33 19.09 -7.94
C TRP A 149 7.04 19.74 -7.46
N LYS A 150 7.10 20.38 -6.29
CA LYS A 150 6.02 21.23 -5.77
C LYS A 150 6.61 22.48 -5.11
N LYS A 151 5.79 23.52 -4.97
CA LYS A 151 6.18 24.69 -4.19
C LYS A 151 5.94 24.44 -2.71
N ASP A 152 6.91 24.82 -1.87
CA ASP A 152 6.78 24.82 -0.42
C ASP A 152 5.97 26.04 0.07
N GLU A 153 5.78 26.17 1.37
CA GLU A 153 5.06 27.29 1.99
C GLU A 153 5.73 28.65 1.73
N GLN A 154 7.03 28.66 1.40
CA GLN A 154 7.81 29.83 1.05
C GLN A 154 7.87 30.07 -0.48
N ASN A 155 7.00 29.38 -1.27
CA ASN A 155 6.93 29.48 -2.74
C ASN A 155 8.21 29.06 -3.48
N ARG A 156 9.08 28.21 -2.87
CA ARG A 156 10.28 27.64 -3.47
C ARG A 156 9.97 26.25 -4.03
N TRP A 157 10.56 25.92 -5.18
CA TRP A 157 10.45 24.60 -5.76
C TRP A 157 11.24 23.57 -4.95
N VAL A 158 10.56 22.53 -4.46
CA VAL A 158 11.16 21.40 -3.76
C VAL A 158 10.79 20.09 -4.46
N SER A 159 11.79 19.22 -4.63
CA SER A 159 11.52 17.87 -5.16
C SER A 159 10.96 16.97 -4.07
N TYR A 160 10.12 16.05 -4.45
CA TYR A 160 9.62 15.01 -3.57
C TYR A 160 9.49 13.68 -4.31
N ASP A 161 9.67 12.58 -3.58
CA ASP A 161 9.47 11.25 -4.12
C ASP A 161 7.99 11.01 -4.40
N SER A 162 7.72 10.41 -5.55
CA SER A 162 6.37 10.11 -6.02
C SER A 162 6.39 8.84 -6.84
N TYR A 163 5.24 8.49 -7.38
CA TYR A 163 5.10 7.36 -8.29
C TYR A 163 4.41 7.79 -9.59
N GLU A 164 4.78 7.13 -10.67
CA GLU A 164 4.12 7.21 -11.97
C GLU A 164 3.53 5.85 -12.32
N THR A 165 2.42 5.85 -13.07
CA THR A 165 1.74 4.63 -13.45
C THR A 165 2.17 4.21 -14.84
N ASP A 166 2.60 2.96 -14.99
CA ASP A 166 2.93 2.32 -16.26
C ASP A 166 1.82 1.36 -16.69
N TYR A 167 1.01 1.79 -17.65
CA TYR A 167 -0.10 0.99 -18.19
C TYR A 167 0.28 0.12 -19.38
N HIS A 168 1.55 0.06 -19.82
CA HIS A 168 1.96 -0.64 -21.04
C HIS A 168 1.70 -2.16 -20.99
N ARG A 169 1.66 -2.75 -19.80
CA ARG A 169 1.38 -4.17 -19.64
C ARG A 169 -0.11 -4.39 -19.35
N MET A 170 -0.79 -5.11 -20.22
CA MET A 170 -2.20 -5.49 -20.08
C MET A 170 -3.09 -4.27 -19.76
N PRO A 171 -3.45 -3.44 -20.78
CA PRO A 171 -4.21 -2.20 -20.61
C PRO A 171 -5.72 -2.48 -20.44
N VAL A 172 -6.09 -3.12 -19.35
CA VAL A 172 -7.47 -3.37 -18.88
C VAL A 172 -7.67 -2.75 -17.50
N GLY A 173 -8.90 -2.61 -17.03
CA GLY A 173 -9.20 -2.09 -15.70
C GLY A 173 -8.46 -2.88 -14.60
N HIS A 174 -8.04 -2.21 -13.53
CA HIS A 174 -7.16 -2.88 -12.57
C HIS A 174 -7.83 -4.03 -11.80
N GLY A 175 -9.12 -3.97 -11.50
CA GLY A 175 -9.85 -5.10 -10.92
C GLY A 175 -9.91 -6.29 -11.88
N GLU A 176 -10.19 -6.03 -13.17
CA GLU A 176 -10.17 -7.05 -14.21
C GLU A 176 -8.78 -7.65 -14.40
N LYS A 177 -7.75 -6.81 -14.44
CA LYS A 177 -6.36 -7.24 -14.51
C LYS A 177 -5.97 -8.11 -13.32
N SER A 178 -6.38 -7.76 -12.10
CA SER A 178 -6.13 -8.58 -10.90
C SER A 178 -6.73 -9.97 -11.05
N VAL A 179 -7.98 -10.08 -11.48
CA VAL A 179 -8.65 -11.38 -11.72
C VAL A 179 -7.89 -12.20 -12.77
N ILE A 180 -7.57 -11.61 -13.92
CA ILE A 180 -6.86 -12.31 -15.01
C ILE A 180 -5.50 -12.81 -14.51
N MET A 181 -4.76 -12.01 -13.76
CA MET A 181 -3.46 -12.39 -13.20
C MET A 181 -3.58 -13.55 -12.22
N LEU A 182 -4.52 -13.48 -11.28
CA LEU A 182 -4.73 -14.53 -10.27
C LEU A 182 -5.12 -15.87 -10.92
N LEU A 183 -6.05 -15.84 -11.88
CA LEU A 183 -6.43 -17.04 -12.63
C LEU A 183 -5.27 -17.59 -13.48
N SER A 184 -4.46 -16.72 -14.08
CA SER A 184 -3.27 -17.14 -14.85
C SER A 184 -2.17 -17.77 -13.99
N LEU A 185 -2.13 -17.44 -12.69
CA LEU A 185 -1.26 -18.07 -11.71
C LEU A 185 -1.82 -19.42 -11.18
N GLY A 186 -3.00 -19.82 -11.64
CA GLY A 186 -3.63 -21.08 -11.25
C GLY A 186 -4.45 -21.02 -9.97
N LEU A 187 -4.71 -19.82 -9.43
CA LEU A 187 -5.57 -19.69 -8.24
C LEU A 187 -6.99 -20.15 -8.57
N LYS A 188 -7.50 -21.12 -7.82
CA LYS A 188 -8.90 -21.54 -7.89
C LYS A 188 -9.77 -20.55 -7.14
N MET A 189 -10.56 -19.79 -7.87
CA MET A 189 -11.44 -18.75 -7.34
C MET A 189 -12.90 -19.12 -7.51
N THR A 190 -13.73 -18.74 -6.55
CA THR A 190 -15.19 -18.79 -6.69
C THR A 190 -15.69 -17.63 -7.55
N VAL A 191 -16.89 -17.76 -8.09
CA VAL A 191 -17.53 -16.65 -8.87
C VAL A 191 -17.72 -15.43 -7.99
N ASP A 192 -18.06 -15.60 -6.70
CA ASP A 192 -18.23 -14.50 -5.74
C ASP A 192 -16.92 -13.71 -5.58
N GLU A 193 -15.77 -14.37 -5.46
CA GLU A 193 -14.45 -13.77 -5.37
C GLU A 193 -14.07 -13.03 -6.66
N ILE A 194 -14.26 -13.67 -7.81
CA ILE A 194 -14.02 -13.07 -9.14
C ILE A 194 -14.83 -11.78 -9.29
N VAL A 195 -16.12 -11.82 -8.99
CA VAL A 195 -17.02 -10.66 -9.12
C VAL A 195 -16.65 -9.57 -8.12
N ALA A 196 -16.34 -9.94 -6.87
CA ALA A 196 -15.92 -8.98 -5.85
C ALA A 196 -14.63 -8.24 -6.25
N ILE A 197 -13.60 -8.96 -6.69
CA ILE A 197 -12.34 -8.36 -7.14
C ILE A 197 -12.54 -7.55 -8.43
N ARG A 198 -13.30 -8.08 -9.41
CA ARG A 198 -13.54 -7.39 -10.68
C ARG A 198 -14.19 -6.01 -10.49
N TRP A 199 -15.19 -5.94 -9.61
CA TRP A 199 -16.03 -4.76 -9.47
C TRP A 199 -15.79 -3.95 -8.18
N HIS A 200 -14.71 -4.20 -7.42
CA HIS A 200 -14.46 -3.50 -6.14
C HIS A 200 -14.46 -1.97 -6.29
N MET A 201 -13.97 -1.44 -7.41
CA MET A 201 -13.98 0.00 -7.70
C MET A 201 -15.37 0.59 -7.97
N GLY A 202 -16.39 -0.24 -8.16
CA GLY A 202 -17.75 0.22 -8.39
C GLY A 202 -17.86 1.21 -9.54
N ALA A 203 -18.46 2.36 -9.26
CA ALA A 203 -18.69 3.44 -10.23
C ALA A 203 -17.39 4.11 -10.75
N TRP A 204 -16.26 3.90 -10.09
CA TRP A 204 -14.97 4.44 -10.49
C TRP A 204 -14.26 3.58 -11.54
N ASP A 205 -14.82 2.41 -11.88
CA ASP A 205 -14.32 1.59 -12.97
C ASP A 205 -14.60 2.26 -14.33
N LEU A 206 -13.61 2.27 -15.22
CA LEU A 206 -13.73 2.87 -16.55
C LEU A 206 -14.87 2.26 -17.38
N ALA A 207 -15.11 0.96 -17.23
CA ALA A 207 -16.19 0.24 -17.90
C ALA A 207 -17.59 0.74 -17.48
N PHE A 208 -17.73 1.37 -16.31
CA PHE A 208 -19.00 1.86 -15.78
C PHE A 208 -19.69 2.89 -16.65
N GLN A 209 -19.02 3.45 -17.65
CA GLN A 209 -19.61 4.43 -18.59
C GLN A 209 -20.67 3.82 -19.53
N SER A 210 -20.60 2.52 -19.82
CA SER A 210 -21.56 1.84 -20.69
C SER A 210 -22.84 1.42 -19.95
N PHE A 211 -23.96 1.33 -20.69
CA PHE A 211 -25.21 0.80 -20.13
C PHE A 211 -25.07 -0.65 -19.67
N GLU A 212 -24.37 -1.47 -20.45
CA GLU A 212 -24.13 -2.87 -20.13
C GLU A 212 -23.33 -3.00 -18.82
N ALA A 213 -22.28 -2.22 -18.63
CA ALA A 213 -21.49 -2.24 -17.39
C ALA A 213 -22.31 -1.81 -16.18
N LYS A 214 -23.21 -0.81 -16.33
CA LYS A 214 -24.13 -0.40 -15.25
C LYS A 214 -25.11 -1.51 -14.87
N SER A 215 -25.65 -2.22 -15.87
CA SER A 215 -26.49 -3.39 -15.64
C SER A 215 -25.72 -4.52 -14.95
N ASN A 216 -24.52 -4.82 -15.42
CA ASN A 216 -23.69 -5.89 -14.86
C ASN A 216 -23.30 -5.63 -13.41
N ILE A 217 -22.89 -4.43 -13.05
CA ILE A 217 -22.52 -4.09 -11.66
C ILE A 217 -23.74 -4.08 -10.74
N SER A 218 -24.91 -3.63 -11.22
CA SER A 218 -26.16 -3.68 -10.45
C SER A 218 -26.56 -5.13 -10.15
N GLU A 219 -26.50 -6.01 -11.14
CA GLU A 219 -26.81 -7.42 -10.98
C GLU A 219 -25.76 -8.12 -10.09
N ALA A 220 -24.48 -7.76 -10.23
CA ALA A 220 -23.42 -8.24 -9.37
C ALA A 220 -23.68 -7.88 -7.90
N GLY A 221 -24.04 -6.63 -7.60
CA GLY A 221 -24.38 -6.20 -6.25
C GLY A 221 -25.59 -6.92 -5.65
N ASN A 222 -26.59 -7.24 -6.48
CA ASN A 222 -27.77 -7.99 -6.04
C ASN A 222 -27.49 -9.46 -5.71
N ARG A 223 -26.57 -10.10 -6.43
CA ARG A 223 -26.31 -11.54 -6.34
C ARG A 223 -25.12 -11.92 -5.47
N TYR A 224 -24.14 -11.04 -5.35
CA TYR A 224 -22.84 -11.35 -4.73
C TYR A 224 -22.59 -10.45 -3.51
N PRO A 225 -23.06 -10.82 -2.31
CA PRO A 225 -22.85 -10.03 -1.09
C PRO A 225 -21.38 -9.71 -0.79
N LEU A 226 -20.46 -10.60 -1.19
CA LEU A 226 -19.02 -10.39 -1.05
C LEU A 226 -18.56 -9.13 -1.79
N LEU A 227 -19.11 -8.82 -2.98
CA LEU A 227 -18.81 -7.57 -3.69
C LEU A 227 -19.16 -6.35 -2.83
N SER A 228 -20.37 -6.28 -2.29
CA SER A 228 -20.81 -5.16 -1.46
C SER A 228 -19.98 -5.02 -0.18
N LEU A 229 -19.61 -6.15 0.42
CA LEU A 229 -18.73 -6.15 1.61
C LEU A 229 -17.34 -5.58 1.28
N ILE A 230 -16.70 -6.04 0.20
CA ILE A 230 -15.37 -5.57 -0.19
C ILE A 230 -15.39 -4.10 -0.62
N GLN A 231 -16.39 -3.66 -1.39
CA GLN A 231 -16.55 -2.23 -1.75
C GLN A 231 -16.70 -1.34 -0.51
N ALA A 232 -17.50 -1.76 0.47
CA ALA A 232 -17.66 -1.00 1.71
C ALA A 232 -16.37 -0.99 2.53
N ALA A 233 -15.70 -2.13 2.65
CA ALA A 233 -14.45 -2.27 3.39
C ALA A 233 -13.31 -1.44 2.78
N ASP A 234 -13.13 -1.50 1.47
CA ASP A 234 -12.14 -0.72 0.72
C ASP A 234 -12.41 0.80 0.87
N ASN A 235 -13.66 1.22 0.69
CA ASN A 235 -14.05 2.62 0.86
C ASN A 235 -13.76 3.12 2.29
N LEU A 236 -14.13 2.35 3.32
CA LEU A 236 -13.89 2.73 4.71
C LEU A 236 -12.40 2.67 5.09
N ALA A 237 -11.65 1.69 4.58
CA ALA A 237 -10.21 1.64 4.76
C ALA A 237 -9.55 2.90 4.17
N THR A 238 -9.81 3.19 2.91
CA THR A 238 -9.25 4.34 2.19
C THR A 238 -9.61 5.68 2.83
N HIS A 239 -10.89 5.88 3.20
CA HIS A 239 -11.38 7.20 3.61
C HIS A 239 -11.44 7.43 5.11
N ILE A 240 -11.29 6.39 5.94
CA ILE A 240 -11.33 6.50 7.40
C ILE A 240 -10.02 6.05 8.03
N MET A 241 -9.54 4.84 7.72
CA MET A 241 -8.35 4.29 8.38
C MET A 241 -7.05 4.90 7.86
N GLU A 242 -7.00 5.24 6.57
CA GLU A 242 -5.78 5.65 5.86
C GLU A 242 -5.66 7.18 5.69
N GLN A 243 -6.66 7.95 6.13
CA GLN A 243 -6.61 9.40 6.08
C GLN A 243 -5.56 9.97 7.04
N GLY A 244 -4.82 10.97 6.56
CA GLY A 244 -3.76 11.62 7.35
C GLY A 244 -2.45 10.84 7.43
N GLN A 245 -2.36 9.68 6.77
CA GLN A 245 -1.13 8.91 6.64
C GLN A 245 -0.32 9.29 5.38
N GLU A 246 -0.53 10.48 4.84
CA GLU A 246 0.33 10.97 3.77
C GLU A 246 1.78 11.00 4.26
N PRO A 247 2.74 10.54 3.43
CA PRO A 247 4.15 10.68 3.75
C PRO A 247 4.42 12.16 3.98
N LYS A 248 4.85 12.53 5.20
CA LYS A 248 5.38 13.87 5.43
C LYS A 248 6.45 14.11 4.38
N PRO A 249 6.41 15.19 3.60
CA PRO A 249 7.42 15.47 2.59
C PRO A 249 8.78 15.32 3.25
N GLY A 250 9.66 14.54 2.63
CA GLY A 250 10.95 14.16 3.17
C GLY A 250 11.67 15.40 3.72
N GLN A 251 12.07 15.32 4.96
CA GLN A 251 12.94 16.32 5.55
C GLN A 251 14.26 16.31 4.76
N GLY A 252 14.47 17.37 3.98
CA GLY A 252 15.76 17.87 3.57
C GLY A 252 16.65 16.90 2.81
N GLN A 253 16.60 16.97 1.50
CA GLN A 253 17.84 16.97 0.73
C GLN A 253 18.04 18.39 0.24
N ASP A 254 19.27 18.91 0.40
CA ASP A 254 19.68 20.25 0.00
C ASP A 254 19.13 20.65 -1.38
N PRO A 255 18.68 21.91 -1.56
CA PRO A 255 18.20 22.39 -2.84
C PRO A 255 19.37 22.41 -3.83
N LYS A 256 19.49 21.38 -4.65
CA LYS A 256 20.40 21.40 -5.80
C LYS A 256 19.69 22.06 -6.96
N LYS A 257 20.21 23.24 -7.32
CA LYS A 257 20.07 24.01 -8.56
C LYS A 257 18.69 23.96 -9.27
N GLU A 258 18.12 25.15 -9.39
CA GLU A 258 17.02 25.44 -10.33
C GLU A 258 17.31 24.85 -11.72
N PRO A 259 16.34 24.19 -12.36
CA PRO A 259 16.46 23.87 -13.77
C PRO A 259 16.47 25.19 -14.56
N GLU A 260 17.51 25.40 -15.37
CA GLU A 260 17.58 26.51 -16.31
C GLU A 260 16.29 26.62 -17.10
N SER A 261 15.63 27.78 -17.02
CA SER A 261 14.46 28.11 -17.80
C SER A 261 14.82 28.07 -19.27
N LYS A 262 14.36 27.07 -19.99
CA LYS A 262 14.28 27.20 -21.45
C LYS A 262 13.19 28.23 -21.74
N GLN A 263 13.61 29.43 -22.09
CA GLN A 263 12.77 30.44 -22.73
C GLN A 263 12.42 30.01 -24.14
N PRO A 264 11.25 30.43 -24.65
CA PRO A 264 10.64 30.00 -25.90
C PRO A 264 11.47 30.32 -27.16
#